data_13994bec3fb0344b0db4d1c9926b0e90
#
_entry.id   13994bec3fb0344b0db4d1c9926b0e90
#
_cell.length_a   1.000
_cell.length_b   1.000
_cell.length_c   1.000
_cell.angle_alpha   90.00
_cell.angle_beta   90.00
_cell.angle_gamma   90.00
#
_symmetry.space_group_name_H-M   'P 1'
#
loop_
_entity.id
_entity.type
_entity.pdbx_description
1 polymer ?
#
loop_
_entity_poly.entity_id
_entity_poly.type
_entity_poly.pdbx_seq_one_letter_code
_entity_poly.pdbx_strand_id
1 'polypeptide(L)'
;DVYKRQVLSAPAFLGDHLSLAPTQFFWFFVLTISGIMGGAWLSGRLAGRIPPKRQIRHGFVIMFSVAVLNLVANLLFTPHAWWALAPIAVFSFGWALMVPVVTLLVLDLYPERRGMASSMQAFVGSSANGLVAGVIAPLVMHSTVLLALSSLLMLCIGMLSWICLHHRWPEIGRTPVHL
;
A
#
# COMPACT_ATOMS: atom_id res chain seq x y z
N ASP A 1 6.65 10.96 -31.09
CA ASP A 1 5.41 10.51 -30.42
C ASP A 1 5.58 9.25 -29.56
N VAL A 2 6.63 8.47 -29.74
CA VAL A 2 6.91 7.28 -28.94
C VAL A 2 7.46 7.66 -27.56
N TYR A 3 8.21 8.74 -27.44
CA TYR A 3 8.79 9.22 -26.18
C TYR A 3 7.78 9.74 -25.16
N LYS A 4 6.60 10.19 -25.61
CA LYS A 4 5.52 10.63 -24.71
C LYS A 4 4.77 9.49 -24.02
N ARG A 5 4.87 8.27 -24.54
CA ARG A 5 4.18 7.10 -23.96
C ARG A 5 4.96 6.39 -22.86
N GLN A 6 6.25 6.65 -22.73
CA GLN A 6 7.13 5.88 -21.87
C GLN A 6 7.35 6.47 -20.47
N VAL A 7 6.86 7.67 -20.22
CA VAL A 7 7.00 8.32 -18.92
C VAL A 7 5.65 8.31 -18.22
N LEU A 8 5.43 7.32 -17.38
CA LEU A 8 4.65 7.38 -16.16
C LEU A 8 3.18 6.93 -16.23
N SER A 9 2.93 5.85 -15.52
CA SER A 9 1.57 5.45 -15.16
C SER A 9 0.85 6.50 -14.29
N ALA A 10 1.55 7.20 -13.40
CA ALA A 10 0.94 8.24 -12.57
C ALA A 10 0.57 9.51 -13.36
N PRO A 11 1.43 10.08 -14.24
CA PRO A 11 1.03 11.18 -15.10
C PRO A 11 -0.09 10.84 -16.09
N ALA A 12 -0.09 9.64 -16.68
CA ALA A 12 -1.16 9.24 -17.57
C ALA A 12 -2.50 9.15 -16.83
N PHE A 13 -2.50 8.54 -15.62
CA PHE A 13 -3.70 8.46 -14.79
C PHE A 13 -4.25 9.85 -14.42
N LEU A 14 -3.37 10.76 -13.99
CA LEU A 14 -3.78 12.09 -13.54
C LEU A 14 -4.10 13.03 -14.72
N GLY A 15 -3.37 12.92 -15.84
CA GLY A 15 -3.58 13.74 -17.02
C GLY A 15 -4.78 13.29 -17.87
N ASP A 16 -4.86 11.99 -18.19
CA ASP A 16 -5.86 11.47 -19.13
C ASP A 16 -7.22 11.24 -18.49
N HIS A 17 -7.26 10.81 -17.21
CA HIS A 17 -8.52 10.49 -16.53
C HIS A 17 -9.06 11.62 -15.64
N LEU A 18 -8.19 12.46 -15.07
CA LEU A 18 -8.60 13.52 -14.15
C LEU A 18 -8.43 14.93 -14.72
N SER A 19 -7.91 15.08 -15.96
CA SER A 19 -7.66 16.35 -16.63
C SER A 19 -6.84 17.33 -15.77
N LEU A 20 -5.96 16.81 -14.92
CA LEU A 20 -5.10 17.62 -14.06
C LEU A 20 -3.89 18.13 -14.84
N ALA A 21 -3.59 19.42 -14.69
CA ALA A 21 -2.37 20.00 -15.23
C ALA A 21 -1.14 19.37 -14.56
N PRO A 22 0.01 19.27 -15.27
CA PRO A 22 1.26 18.72 -14.67
C PRO A 22 1.66 19.38 -13.36
N THR A 23 1.32 20.65 -13.15
CA THR A 23 1.56 21.40 -11.92
C THR A 23 0.68 20.96 -10.75
N GLN A 24 -0.41 20.26 -11.01
CA GLN A 24 -1.32 19.76 -9.98
C GLN A 24 -0.93 18.37 -9.44
N PHE A 25 0.10 17.73 -10.02
CA PHE A 25 0.74 16.53 -9.47
C PHE A 25 1.23 16.71 -8.03
N PHE A 26 1.53 17.94 -7.66
CA PHE A 26 1.90 18.31 -6.30
C PHE A 26 0.88 17.78 -5.26
N TRP A 27 -0.41 17.92 -5.52
CA TRP A 27 -1.45 17.47 -4.59
C TRP A 27 -1.47 15.96 -4.39
N PHE A 28 -1.16 15.18 -5.44
CA PHE A 28 -1.00 13.73 -5.33
C PHE A 28 0.11 13.37 -4.33
N PHE A 29 1.26 14.01 -4.46
CA PHE A 29 2.38 13.76 -3.56
C PHE A 29 2.10 14.24 -2.14
N VAL A 30 1.52 15.43 -1.98
CA VAL A 30 1.17 15.97 -0.65
C VAL A 30 0.22 15.05 0.09
N LEU A 31 -0.84 14.59 -0.56
CA LEU A 31 -1.82 13.69 0.03
C LEU A 31 -1.23 12.32 0.35
N THR A 32 -0.44 11.75 -0.55
CA THR A 32 0.22 10.46 -0.35
C THR A 32 1.21 10.53 0.81
N ILE A 33 2.09 11.54 0.82
CA ILE A 33 3.09 11.74 1.87
C ILE A 33 2.43 12.02 3.22
N SER A 34 1.39 12.86 3.26
CA SER A 34 0.67 13.12 4.50
C SER A 34 0.01 11.86 5.08
N GLY A 35 -0.53 11.01 4.21
CA GLY A 35 -1.04 9.68 4.60
C GLY A 35 0.06 8.81 5.21
N ILE A 36 1.22 8.72 4.54
CA ILE A 36 2.37 7.95 5.04
C ILE A 36 2.88 8.51 6.38
N MET A 37 3.04 9.83 6.49
CA MET A 37 3.50 10.45 7.72
C MET A 37 2.53 10.22 8.89
N GLY A 38 1.23 10.38 8.64
CA GLY A 38 0.20 10.11 9.64
C GLY A 38 0.16 8.66 10.09
N GLY A 39 0.26 7.72 9.15
CA GLY A 39 0.31 6.28 9.41
C GLY A 39 1.56 5.87 10.20
N ALA A 40 2.72 6.38 9.80
CA ALA A 40 3.98 6.12 10.49
C ALA A 40 4.00 6.71 11.91
N TRP A 41 3.52 7.94 12.07
CA TRP A 41 3.39 8.58 13.37
C TRP A 41 2.46 7.80 14.31
N LEU A 42 1.30 7.38 13.82
CA LEU A 42 0.37 6.57 14.59
C LEU A 42 0.96 5.19 14.90
N SER A 43 1.66 4.57 13.95
CA SER A 43 2.36 3.29 14.16
C SER A 43 3.37 3.40 15.31
N GLY A 44 4.17 4.49 15.34
CA GLY A 44 5.10 4.75 16.43
C GLY A 44 4.42 4.94 17.79
N ARG A 45 3.26 5.63 17.82
CA ARG A 45 2.49 5.80 19.07
C ARG A 45 1.82 4.52 19.58
N LEU A 46 1.47 3.63 18.68
CA LEU A 46 0.85 2.34 19.01
C LEU A 46 1.88 1.27 19.35
N ALA A 47 3.14 1.49 19.00
CA ALA A 47 4.24 0.59 19.32
C ALA A 47 4.31 0.33 20.83
N GLY A 48 4.36 -0.94 21.23
CA GLY A 48 4.35 -1.37 22.63
C GLY A 48 2.99 -1.27 23.36
N ARG A 49 1.98 -0.59 22.77
CA ARG A 49 0.63 -0.46 23.37
C ARG A 49 -0.37 -1.47 22.83
N ILE A 50 -0.21 -1.86 21.57
CA ILE A 50 -1.11 -2.78 20.89
C ILE A 50 -0.30 -3.95 20.36
N PRO A 51 -0.80 -5.20 20.48
CA PRO A 51 -0.15 -6.35 19.88
C PRO A 51 0.05 -6.17 18.37
N PRO A 52 1.21 -6.54 17.81
CA PRO A 52 1.53 -6.41 16.38
C PRO A 52 0.43 -6.93 15.45
N LYS A 53 -0.19 -8.05 15.80
CA LYS A 53 -1.32 -8.63 15.05
C LYS A 53 -2.50 -7.70 14.89
N ARG A 54 -2.88 -6.99 15.97
CA ARG A 54 -4.01 -6.04 15.91
C ARG A 54 -3.66 -4.87 15.01
N GLN A 55 -2.44 -4.38 15.10
CA GLN A 55 -2.00 -3.24 14.27
C GLN A 55 -1.99 -3.62 12.79
N ILE A 56 -1.45 -4.79 12.43
CA ILE A 56 -1.46 -5.30 11.05
C ILE A 56 -2.91 -5.49 10.56
N ARG A 57 -3.77 -6.08 11.38
CA ARG A 57 -5.18 -6.25 11.05
C ARG A 57 -5.88 -4.90 10.79
N HIS A 58 -5.64 -3.89 11.62
CA HIS A 58 -6.20 -2.56 11.40
C HIS A 58 -5.71 -1.94 10.09
N GLY A 59 -4.42 -2.08 9.76
CA GLY A 59 -3.87 -1.65 8.47
C GLY A 59 -4.57 -2.31 7.30
N PHE A 60 -4.73 -3.62 7.31
CA PHE A 60 -5.46 -4.36 6.27
C PHE A 60 -6.94 -3.96 6.17
N VAL A 61 -7.64 -3.80 7.30
CA VAL A 61 -9.04 -3.38 7.32
C VAL A 61 -9.20 -2.00 6.69
N ILE A 62 -8.34 -1.04 7.05
CA ILE A 62 -8.37 0.31 6.48
C ILE A 62 -8.13 0.24 4.97
N MET A 63 -7.07 -0.44 4.53
CA MET A 63 -6.73 -0.55 3.12
C MET A 63 -7.84 -1.25 2.32
N PHE A 64 -8.41 -2.35 2.85
CA PHE A 64 -9.47 -3.09 2.19
C PHE A 64 -10.76 -2.27 2.07
N SER A 65 -11.17 -1.60 3.14
CA SER A 65 -12.36 -0.73 3.14
C SER A 65 -12.22 0.38 2.10
N VAL A 66 -11.06 1.01 2.04
CA VAL A 66 -10.79 2.08 1.07
C VAL A 66 -10.70 1.55 -0.36
N ALA A 67 -10.10 0.38 -0.57
CA ALA A 67 -10.03 -0.23 -1.91
C ALA A 67 -11.42 -0.59 -2.44
N VAL A 68 -12.29 -1.13 -1.58
CA VAL A 68 -13.69 -1.42 -1.94
C VAL A 68 -14.46 -0.14 -2.21
N LEU A 69 -14.34 0.87 -1.36
CA LEU A 69 -14.98 2.18 -1.58
C LEU A 69 -14.52 2.83 -2.87
N ASN A 70 -13.23 2.76 -3.17
CA ASN A 70 -12.67 3.28 -4.43
C ASN A 70 -13.22 2.53 -5.64
N LEU A 71 -13.32 1.20 -5.58
CA LEU A 71 -13.91 0.41 -6.65
C LEU A 71 -15.37 0.76 -6.88
N VAL A 72 -16.17 0.83 -5.81
CA VAL A 72 -17.59 1.21 -5.87
C VAL A 72 -17.75 2.63 -6.40
N ALA A 73 -16.93 3.57 -5.96
CA ALA A 73 -16.97 4.94 -6.46
C ALA A 73 -16.67 5.02 -7.96
N ASN A 74 -15.67 4.25 -8.45
CA ASN A 74 -15.35 4.21 -9.89
C ASN A 74 -16.41 3.50 -10.74
N LEU A 75 -17.23 2.64 -10.15
CA LEU A 75 -18.35 1.97 -10.85
C LEU A 75 -19.61 2.83 -10.89
N LEU A 76 -19.87 3.63 -9.86
CA LEU A 76 -21.13 4.37 -9.71
C LEU A 76 -21.03 5.84 -10.13
N PHE A 77 -19.86 6.44 -10.05
CA PHE A 77 -19.64 7.87 -10.29
C PHE A 77 -18.64 8.13 -11.40
N THR A 78 -18.83 9.22 -12.11
CA THR A 78 -17.82 9.73 -13.05
C THR A 78 -16.55 10.15 -12.32
N PRO A 79 -15.35 9.87 -12.86
CA PRO A 79 -14.09 10.19 -12.21
C PRO A 79 -13.98 11.68 -11.89
N HIS A 80 -13.85 12.02 -10.61
CA HIS A 80 -13.58 13.38 -10.14
C HIS A 80 -12.29 13.37 -9.32
N ALA A 81 -11.46 14.38 -9.47
CA ALA A 81 -10.12 14.43 -8.89
C ALA A 81 -10.08 14.12 -7.38
N TRP A 82 -11.01 14.68 -6.62
CA TRP A 82 -11.06 14.49 -5.17
C TRP A 82 -11.43 13.06 -4.75
N TRP A 83 -12.35 12.42 -5.45
CA TRP A 83 -12.76 11.04 -5.21
C TRP A 83 -11.67 10.03 -5.57
N ALA A 84 -10.77 10.39 -6.49
CA ALA A 84 -9.65 9.55 -6.88
C ALA A 84 -8.44 9.72 -5.95
N LEU A 85 -8.20 10.92 -5.43
CA LEU A 85 -7.03 11.23 -4.61
C LEU A 85 -7.20 10.87 -3.13
N ALA A 86 -8.40 11.07 -2.55
CA ALA A 86 -8.67 10.78 -1.15
C ALA A 86 -8.42 9.30 -0.78
N PRO A 87 -8.87 8.30 -1.56
CA PRO A 87 -8.58 6.89 -1.30
C PRO A 87 -7.10 6.57 -1.26
N ILE A 88 -6.28 7.23 -2.09
CA ILE A 88 -4.83 7.01 -2.14
C ILE A 88 -4.17 7.43 -0.82
N ALA A 89 -4.57 8.58 -0.27
CA ALA A 89 -4.04 9.05 1.00
C ALA A 89 -4.37 8.09 2.16
N VAL A 90 -5.62 7.62 2.23
CA VAL A 90 -6.05 6.68 3.27
C VAL A 90 -5.44 5.29 3.08
N PHE A 91 -5.27 4.85 1.84
CA PHE A 91 -4.56 3.61 1.54
C PHE A 91 -3.09 3.68 1.98
N SER A 92 -2.42 4.79 1.66
CA SER A 92 -1.03 5.05 2.07
C SER A 92 -0.88 5.12 3.60
N PHE A 93 -1.86 5.68 4.30
CA PHE A 93 -1.94 5.69 5.75
C PHE A 93 -2.03 4.26 6.32
N GLY A 94 -2.94 3.43 5.82
CA GLY A 94 -3.08 2.03 6.24
C GLY A 94 -1.81 1.21 6.00
N TRP A 95 -1.17 1.40 4.83
CA TRP A 95 0.11 0.78 4.50
C TRP A 95 1.22 1.20 5.47
N ALA A 96 1.38 2.50 5.72
CA ALA A 96 2.39 3.04 6.63
C ALA A 96 2.14 2.65 8.10
N LEU A 97 0.89 2.38 8.47
CA LEU A 97 0.55 1.89 9.79
C LEU A 97 1.09 0.47 10.06
N MET A 98 1.06 -0.40 9.03
CA MET A 98 1.42 -1.81 9.23
C MET A 98 2.86 -2.15 8.85
N VAL A 99 3.46 -1.48 7.86
CA VAL A 99 4.79 -1.84 7.34
C VAL A 99 5.89 -1.87 8.40
N PRO A 100 6.03 -0.86 9.29
CA PRO A 100 7.06 -0.90 10.34
C PRO A 100 6.92 -2.12 11.25
N VAL A 101 5.69 -2.50 11.56
CA VAL A 101 5.40 -3.66 12.44
C VAL A 101 5.76 -4.96 11.76
N VAL A 102 5.42 -5.12 10.47
CA VAL A 102 5.79 -6.30 9.69
C VAL A 102 7.31 -6.42 9.61
N THR A 103 8.00 -5.31 9.36
CA THR A 103 9.47 -5.27 9.30
C THR A 103 10.08 -5.72 10.63
N LEU A 104 9.60 -5.18 11.75
CA LEU A 104 10.09 -5.58 13.07
C LEU A 104 9.83 -7.07 13.35
N LEU A 105 8.65 -7.58 13.01
CA LEU A 105 8.36 -9.02 13.17
C LEU A 105 9.31 -9.89 12.36
N VAL A 106 9.64 -9.50 11.12
CA VAL A 106 10.60 -10.24 10.29
C VAL A 106 12.00 -10.21 10.91
N LEU A 107 12.43 -9.06 11.42
CA LEU A 107 13.74 -8.91 12.07
C LEU A 107 13.84 -9.70 13.38
N ASP A 108 12.74 -9.80 14.12
CA ASP A 108 12.69 -10.53 15.39
C ASP A 108 12.65 -12.06 15.21
N LEU A 109 12.20 -12.54 14.04
CA LEU A 109 12.30 -13.96 13.68
C LEU A 109 13.76 -14.42 13.50
N TYR A 110 14.66 -13.51 13.15
CA TYR A 110 16.08 -13.81 12.89
C TYR A 110 17.00 -12.83 13.63
N PRO A 111 17.05 -12.85 14.96
CA PRO A 111 17.76 -11.85 15.76
C PRO A 111 19.27 -11.82 15.49
N GLU A 112 19.87 -12.98 15.18
CA GLU A 112 21.30 -13.08 14.88
C GLU A 112 21.65 -12.67 13.43
N ARG A 113 20.66 -12.59 12.54
CA ARG A 113 20.85 -12.32 11.10
C ARG A 113 19.94 -11.20 10.59
N ARG A 114 19.71 -10.19 11.41
CA ARG A 114 18.80 -9.06 11.08
C ARG A 114 19.15 -8.36 9.78
N GLY A 115 20.46 -8.19 9.50
CA GLY A 115 20.92 -7.59 8.24
C GLY A 115 20.52 -8.40 7.01
N MET A 116 20.65 -9.73 7.07
CA MET A 116 20.24 -10.60 5.97
C MET A 116 18.71 -10.64 5.82
N ALA A 117 17.97 -10.65 6.93
CA ALA A 117 16.51 -10.61 6.91
C ALA A 117 15.99 -9.30 6.28
N SER A 118 16.57 -8.16 6.63
CA SER A 118 16.21 -6.86 6.04
C SER A 118 16.54 -6.78 4.55
N SER A 119 17.70 -7.27 4.13
CA SER A 119 18.09 -7.31 2.72
C SER A 119 17.16 -8.19 1.89
N MET A 120 16.78 -9.36 2.42
CA MET A 120 15.84 -10.27 1.76
C MET A 120 14.44 -9.63 1.64
N GLN A 121 13.96 -8.98 2.69
CA GLN A 121 12.70 -8.25 2.67
C GLN A 121 12.72 -7.11 1.64
N ALA A 122 13.80 -6.33 1.59
CA ALA A 122 13.98 -5.26 0.61
C ALA A 122 14.05 -5.81 -0.81
N PHE A 123 14.75 -6.92 -1.05
CA PHE A 123 14.83 -7.58 -2.34
C PHE A 123 13.45 -8.05 -2.82
N VAL A 124 12.69 -8.76 -1.98
CA VAL A 124 11.35 -9.23 -2.31
C VAL A 124 10.42 -8.05 -2.59
N GLY A 125 10.45 -7.00 -1.75
CA GLY A 125 9.64 -5.80 -1.93
C GLY A 125 9.97 -5.06 -3.22
N SER A 126 11.25 -4.87 -3.53
CA SER A 126 11.70 -4.21 -4.76
C SER A 126 11.35 -5.03 -6.01
N SER A 127 11.50 -6.35 -5.95
CA SER A 127 11.14 -7.25 -7.06
C SER A 127 9.63 -7.22 -7.32
N ALA A 128 8.81 -7.25 -6.26
CA ALA A 128 7.37 -7.13 -6.37
C ALA A 128 6.96 -5.77 -6.96
N ASN A 129 7.57 -4.66 -6.49
CA ASN A 129 7.33 -3.33 -7.04
C ASN A 129 7.74 -3.23 -8.51
N GLY A 130 8.90 -3.82 -8.89
CA GLY A 130 9.35 -3.87 -10.28
C GLY A 130 8.38 -4.62 -11.18
N LEU A 131 7.85 -5.75 -10.69
CA LEU A 131 6.88 -6.55 -11.43
C LEU A 131 5.54 -5.83 -11.59
N VAL A 132 5.06 -5.18 -10.54
CA VAL A 132 3.85 -4.36 -10.59
C VAL A 132 4.04 -3.18 -11.56
N ALA A 133 5.13 -2.44 -11.46
CA ALA A 133 5.39 -1.28 -12.31
C ALA A 133 5.67 -1.66 -13.77
N GLY A 134 6.42 -2.76 -14.01
CA GLY A 134 6.83 -3.17 -15.35
C GLY A 134 5.81 -3.99 -16.11
N VAL A 135 4.96 -4.73 -15.42
CA VAL A 135 3.99 -5.66 -16.05
C VAL A 135 2.55 -5.26 -15.79
N ILE A 136 2.18 -5.10 -14.52
CA ILE A 136 0.77 -4.89 -14.15
C ILE A 136 0.31 -3.47 -14.53
N ALA A 137 1.10 -2.46 -14.15
CA ALA A 137 0.71 -1.07 -14.40
C ALA A 137 0.47 -0.75 -15.88
N PRO A 138 1.32 -1.16 -16.84
CA PRO A 138 1.06 -0.93 -18.27
C PRO A 138 -0.22 -1.58 -18.78
N LEU A 139 -0.60 -2.73 -18.21
CA LEU A 139 -1.80 -3.48 -18.63
C LEU A 139 -3.09 -2.82 -18.13
N VAL A 140 -3.05 -2.18 -16.96
CA VAL A 140 -4.25 -1.68 -16.29
C VAL A 140 -4.39 -0.15 -16.31
N MET A 141 -3.35 0.59 -16.73
CA MET A 141 -3.32 2.06 -16.69
C MET A 141 -4.37 2.75 -17.58
N HIS A 142 -4.94 2.02 -18.54
CA HIS A 142 -5.95 2.56 -19.46
C HIS A 142 -7.37 2.57 -18.88
N SER A 143 -7.59 1.99 -17.69
CA SER A 143 -8.91 1.93 -17.06
C SER A 143 -8.80 2.12 -15.54
N THR A 144 -9.54 3.09 -15.01
CA THR A 144 -9.61 3.35 -13.56
C THR A 144 -10.17 2.15 -12.78
N VAL A 145 -11.12 1.44 -13.39
CA VAL A 145 -11.73 0.23 -12.82
C VAL A 145 -10.71 -0.92 -12.75
N LEU A 146 -9.92 -1.13 -13.80
CA LEU A 146 -8.85 -2.14 -13.81
C LEU A 146 -7.76 -1.82 -12.80
N LEU A 147 -7.41 -0.54 -12.62
CA LEU A 147 -6.48 -0.10 -11.58
C LEU A 147 -7.03 -0.38 -10.17
N ALA A 148 -8.30 -0.08 -9.92
CA ALA A 148 -8.94 -0.35 -8.64
C ALA A 148 -9.04 -1.86 -8.36
N LEU A 149 -9.38 -2.67 -9.38
CA LEU A 149 -9.44 -4.12 -9.30
C LEU A 149 -8.07 -4.75 -9.03
N SER A 150 -7.02 -4.30 -9.73
CA SER A 150 -5.65 -4.80 -9.52
C SER A 150 -5.14 -4.50 -8.11
N SER A 151 -5.42 -3.30 -7.60
CA SER A 151 -5.08 -2.90 -6.23
C SER A 151 -5.80 -3.77 -5.20
N LEU A 152 -7.09 -4.04 -5.41
CA LEU A 152 -7.88 -4.91 -4.54
C LEU A 152 -7.37 -6.35 -4.57
N LEU A 153 -7.03 -6.87 -5.76
CA LEU A 153 -6.48 -8.21 -5.93
C LEU A 153 -5.15 -8.38 -5.18
N MET A 154 -4.23 -7.41 -5.33
CA MET A 154 -2.95 -7.42 -4.64
C MET A 154 -3.14 -7.38 -3.12
N LEU A 155 -4.09 -6.59 -2.65
CA LEU A 155 -4.43 -6.51 -1.24
C LEU A 155 -5.01 -7.83 -0.71
N CYS A 156 -5.88 -8.48 -1.47
CA CYS A 156 -6.42 -9.81 -1.15
C CYS A 156 -5.31 -10.86 -1.04
N ILE A 157 -4.36 -10.87 -1.98
CA ILE A 157 -3.19 -11.76 -1.93
C ILE A 157 -2.38 -11.52 -0.66
N GLY A 158 -2.10 -10.26 -0.32
CA GLY A 158 -1.38 -9.89 0.90
C GLY A 158 -2.11 -10.33 2.16
N MET A 159 -3.42 -10.11 2.21
CA MET A 159 -4.26 -10.51 3.34
C MET A 159 -4.35 -12.03 3.48
N LEU A 160 -4.52 -12.76 2.39
CA LEU A 160 -4.52 -14.23 2.39
C LEU A 160 -3.17 -14.78 2.86
N SER A 161 -2.06 -14.22 2.38
CA SER A 161 -0.71 -14.60 2.82
C SER A 161 -0.55 -14.38 4.32
N TRP A 162 -1.06 -13.26 4.85
CA TRP A 162 -1.05 -12.97 6.28
C TRP A 162 -1.90 -13.96 7.08
N ILE A 163 -3.12 -14.28 6.62
CA ILE A 163 -4.01 -15.24 7.26
C ILE A 163 -3.39 -16.63 7.27
N CYS A 164 -2.83 -17.08 6.15
CA CYS A 164 -2.15 -18.38 6.04
C CYS A 164 -0.96 -18.48 6.98
N LEU A 165 -0.13 -17.43 7.02
CA LEU A 165 1.01 -17.36 7.93
C LEU A 165 0.55 -17.46 9.39
N HIS A 166 -0.49 -16.69 9.74
CA HIS A 166 -1.01 -16.66 11.09
C HIS A 166 -1.68 -17.96 11.52
N HIS A 167 -2.33 -18.65 10.59
CA HIS A 167 -2.93 -19.95 10.86
C HIS A 167 -1.85 -21.02 11.11
N ARG A 168 -0.76 -20.94 10.36
CA ARG A 168 0.35 -21.90 10.45
C ARG A 168 1.30 -21.63 11.65
N TRP A 169 1.39 -20.36 12.06
CA TRP A 169 2.29 -19.89 13.13
C TRP A 169 1.55 -18.92 14.07
N PRO A 170 0.65 -19.43 14.93
CA PRO A 170 -0.21 -18.57 15.76
C PRO A 170 0.55 -17.74 16.81
N GLU A 171 1.79 -18.13 17.13
CA GLU A 171 2.64 -17.44 18.12
C GLU A 171 3.23 -16.12 17.59
N ILE A 172 3.38 -15.98 16.26
CA ILE A 172 3.98 -14.77 15.67
C ILE A 172 3.10 -13.55 15.99
N GLY A 173 3.69 -12.55 16.64
CA GLY A 173 3.05 -11.29 16.96
C GLY A 173 2.06 -11.29 18.13
N ARG A 174 2.12 -12.29 19.02
CA ARG A 174 1.33 -12.31 20.27
C ARG A 174 1.95 -11.43 21.35
N THR A 175 3.27 -11.41 21.44
CA THR A 175 4.00 -10.60 22.42
C THR A 175 4.23 -9.18 21.89
N PRO A 176 4.10 -8.14 22.72
CA PRO A 176 4.57 -6.82 22.35
C PRO A 176 6.07 -6.88 22.06
N VAL A 177 6.49 -6.19 20.98
CA VAL A 177 7.91 -6.04 20.68
C VAL A 177 8.53 -5.27 21.84
N HIS A 178 9.41 -5.90 22.60
CA HIS A 178 10.20 -5.20 23.60
C HIS A 178 11.23 -4.35 22.89
N LEU A 179 11.00 -3.03 22.87
CA LEU A 179 11.98 -2.03 22.46
C LEU A 179 13.02 -1.83 23.54
#